data_4a439db5254ce5ab67881ad88cf768d8
#
_entry.id   4a439db5254ce5ab67881ad88cf768d8
#
_cell.length_a   1.000
_cell.length_b   1.000
_cell.length_c   1.000
_cell.angle_alpha   90.00
_cell.angle_beta   90.00
_cell.angle_gamma   90.00
#
_symmetry.space_group_name_H-M   'P 1'
#
loop_
_entity.id
_entity.type
_entity.pdbx_description
1 polymer ?
#
loop_
_entity_poly.entity_id
_entity_poly.type
_entity_poly.pdbx_seq_one_letter_code
_entity_poly.pdbx_strand_id
1 'polypeptide(L)'
;MQYSSRFYISWLASAILMYASFVGWHGFFLNDLSYITFSKPLFFGLAGFVYLVISYVLYRVYEAKIFDRYFYSAVLRGVTAGFIIGVILFAIIAVLGISFTKHVNTTYLLADCLWQIAEQTIGGVVIGFGKLFLFEVRSEADYGD
;
A
#
# COMPACT_ATOMS: atom_id res chain seq x y z
N MET A 1 -22.69 5.33 -5.92
CA MET A 1 -22.00 5.11 -4.63
C MET A 1 -21.34 6.43 -4.22
N GLN A 2 -21.86 7.08 -3.17
CA GLN A 2 -21.15 8.24 -2.59
C GLN A 2 -20.08 7.69 -1.64
N TYR A 3 -18.81 7.84 -2.02
CA TYR A 3 -17.70 7.56 -1.12
C TYR A 3 -17.69 8.62 -0.01
N SER A 4 -17.64 8.19 1.24
CA SER A 4 -17.57 9.11 2.38
C SER A 4 -16.20 9.79 2.43
N SER A 5 -16.09 10.96 3.04
CA SER A 5 -14.82 11.67 3.26
C SER A 5 -13.74 10.78 3.88
N ARG A 6 -14.13 9.78 4.69
CA ARG A 6 -13.26 8.78 5.31
C ARG A 6 -12.55 7.88 4.31
N PHE A 7 -13.26 7.51 3.23
CA PHE A 7 -12.65 6.76 2.15
C PHE A 7 -11.47 7.55 1.57
N TYR A 8 -11.72 8.80 1.17
CA TYR A 8 -10.69 9.61 0.53
C TYR A 8 -9.49 9.87 1.44
N ILE A 9 -9.72 10.16 2.73
CA ILE A 9 -8.64 10.40 3.70
C ILE A 9 -7.79 9.14 3.87
N SER A 10 -8.40 7.99 4.16
CA SER A 10 -7.68 6.73 4.37
C SER A 10 -6.95 6.26 3.12
N TRP A 11 -7.60 6.38 1.96
CA TRP A 11 -7.04 6.03 0.66
C TRP A 11 -5.81 6.88 0.32
N LEU A 12 -5.95 8.21 0.39
CA LEU A 12 -4.84 9.12 0.06
C LEU A 12 -3.69 9.02 1.07
N ALA A 13 -3.99 8.93 2.37
CA ALA A 13 -2.96 8.75 3.39
C ALA A 13 -2.16 7.45 3.18
N SER A 14 -2.84 6.36 2.88
CA SER A 14 -2.20 5.08 2.54
C SER A 14 -1.32 5.20 1.29
N ALA A 15 -1.85 5.80 0.21
CA ALA A 15 -1.09 6.00 -1.02
C ALA A 15 0.17 6.85 -0.80
N ILE A 16 0.05 7.96 -0.07
CA ILE A 16 1.17 8.87 0.22
C ILE A 16 2.24 8.15 1.04
N LEU A 17 1.84 7.40 2.07
CA LEU A 17 2.81 6.73 2.94
C LEU A 17 3.54 5.60 2.21
N MET A 18 2.83 4.77 1.44
CA MET A 18 3.46 3.74 0.61
C MET A 18 4.39 4.35 -0.44
N TYR A 19 3.98 5.41 -1.13
CA TYR A 19 4.82 6.11 -2.09
C TYR A 19 6.08 6.71 -1.43
N ALA A 20 5.95 7.33 -0.26
CA ALA A 20 7.09 7.83 0.50
C ALA A 20 8.04 6.69 0.93
N SER A 21 7.51 5.55 1.34
CA SER A 21 8.29 4.35 1.67
C SER A 21 9.06 3.83 0.45
N PHE A 22 8.42 3.76 -0.72
CA PHE A 22 9.06 3.41 -1.99
C PHE A 22 10.21 4.35 -2.32
N VAL A 23 10.00 5.67 -2.26
CA VAL A 23 11.06 6.64 -2.54
C VAL A 23 12.19 6.52 -1.53
N GLY A 24 11.88 6.29 -0.25
CA GLY A 24 12.85 6.05 0.80
C GLY A 24 13.72 4.81 0.52
N TRP A 25 13.09 3.69 0.21
CA TRP A 25 13.80 2.44 -0.04
C TRP A 25 14.67 2.50 -1.30
N HIS A 26 14.07 2.85 -2.43
CA HIS A 26 14.78 2.87 -3.70
C HIS A 26 15.70 4.08 -3.88
N GLY A 27 15.40 5.21 -3.22
CA GLY A 27 16.22 6.42 -3.31
C GLY A 27 17.40 6.46 -2.33
N PHE A 28 17.18 6.07 -1.06
CA PHE A 28 18.20 6.20 -0.02
C PHE A 28 18.91 4.89 0.28
N PHE A 29 18.20 3.76 0.35
CA PHE A 29 18.80 2.48 0.72
C PHE A 29 19.44 1.77 -0.48
N LEU A 30 18.72 1.62 -1.59
CA LEU A 30 19.22 0.92 -2.78
C LEU A 30 19.93 1.87 -3.75
N ASN A 31 19.61 3.16 -3.71
CA ASN A 31 20.13 4.20 -4.63
C ASN A 31 19.92 3.86 -6.13
N ASP A 32 18.97 2.98 -6.45
CA ASP A 32 18.70 2.55 -7.82
C ASP A 32 17.90 3.59 -8.63
N LEU A 33 17.23 4.54 -7.97
CA LEU A 33 16.59 5.70 -8.64
C LEU A 33 17.61 6.59 -9.36
N SER A 34 18.88 6.52 -9.00
CA SER A 34 19.95 7.25 -9.70
C SER A 34 20.21 6.72 -11.12
N TYR A 35 19.93 5.44 -11.35
CA TYR A 35 20.18 4.75 -12.64
C TYR A 35 19.01 4.86 -13.63
N ILE A 36 17.95 5.57 -13.30
CA ILE A 36 16.82 5.78 -14.20
C ILE A 36 17.28 6.59 -15.42
N THR A 37 17.13 6.00 -16.60
CA THR A 37 17.58 6.55 -17.89
C THR A 37 16.57 7.45 -18.58
N PHE A 38 15.32 7.42 -18.19
CA PHE A 38 14.28 8.28 -18.74
C PHE A 38 13.89 9.42 -17.79
N SER A 39 12.98 10.31 -18.23
CA SER A 39 12.58 11.50 -17.47
C SER A 39 12.18 11.18 -16.02
N LYS A 40 12.98 11.62 -15.06
CA LYS A 40 12.69 11.42 -13.62
C LYS A 40 11.32 11.97 -13.21
N PRO A 41 10.89 13.19 -13.60
CA PRO A 41 9.55 13.66 -13.27
C PRO A 41 8.43 12.76 -13.78
N LEU A 42 8.58 12.20 -15.00
CA LEU A 42 7.62 11.26 -15.54
C LEU A 42 7.58 9.96 -14.73
N PHE A 43 8.75 9.43 -14.34
CA PHE A 43 8.84 8.24 -13.50
C PHE A 43 8.12 8.43 -12.17
N PHE A 44 8.43 9.50 -11.44
CA PHE A 44 7.81 9.78 -10.15
C PHE A 44 6.32 10.04 -10.27
N GLY A 45 5.87 10.70 -11.34
CA GLY A 45 4.44 10.90 -11.60
C GLY A 45 3.70 9.58 -11.86
N LEU A 46 4.28 8.70 -12.69
CA LEU A 46 3.72 7.36 -12.94
C LEU A 46 3.73 6.50 -11.69
N ALA A 47 4.83 6.49 -10.94
CA ALA A 47 4.90 5.78 -9.66
C ALA A 47 3.82 6.27 -8.70
N GLY A 48 3.65 7.58 -8.52
CA GLY A 48 2.59 8.12 -7.69
C GLY A 48 1.19 7.68 -8.12
N PHE A 49 0.93 7.67 -9.44
CA PHE A 49 -0.34 7.15 -9.98
C PHE A 49 -0.54 5.67 -9.66
N VAL A 50 0.51 4.84 -9.81
CA VAL A 50 0.45 3.41 -9.47
C VAL A 50 0.11 3.21 -7.99
N TYR A 51 0.73 3.99 -7.09
CA TYR A 51 0.42 3.91 -5.65
C TYR A 51 -1.01 4.34 -5.30
N LEU A 52 -1.58 5.29 -6.03
CA LEU A 52 -3.00 5.63 -5.89
C LEU A 52 -3.90 4.44 -6.28
N VAL A 53 -3.57 3.75 -7.37
CA VAL A 53 -4.31 2.56 -7.81
C VAL A 53 -4.15 1.41 -6.81
N ILE A 54 -2.93 1.12 -6.36
CA ILE A 54 -2.65 0.06 -5.39
C ILE A 54 -3.41 0.33 -4.08
N SER A 55 -3.34 1.56 -3.55
CA SER A 55 -4.05 1.93 -2.33
C SER A 55 -5.57 1.80 -2.48
N TYR A 56 -6.13 2.10 -3.67
CA TYR A 56 -7.54 1.88 -3.95
C TYR A 56 -7.90 0.39 -3.90
N VAL A 57 -7.10 -0.46 -4.55
CA VAL A 57 -7.31 -1.92 -4.54
C VAL A 57 -7.19 -2.45 -3.11
N LEU A 58 -6.18 -2.02 -2.36
CA LEU A 58 -5.97 -2.38 -0.97
C LEU A 58 -7.16 -2.00 -0.09
N TYR A 59 -7.71 -0.80 -0.28
CA TYR A 59 -8.93 -0.37 0.41
C TYR A 59 -10.12 -1.26 0.07
N ARG A 60 -10.28 -1.65 -1.20
CA ARG A 60 -11.36 -2.55 -1.64
C ARG A 60 -11.22 -3.95 -1.05
N VAL A 61 -9.99 -4.47 -0.97
CA VAL A 61 -9.70 -5.75 -0.30
C VAL A 61 -9.99 -5.65 1.18
N TYR A 62 -9.57 -4.56 1.83
CA TYR A 62 -9.89 -4.30 3.23
C TYR A 62 -11.41 -4.32 3.50
N GLU A 63 -12.24 -3.79 2.60
CA GLU A 63 -13.70 -3.77 2.75
C GLU A 63 -14.39 -5.07 2.31
N ALA A 64 -13.65 -6.08 1.88
CA ALA A 64 -14.24 -7.33 1.45
C ALA A 64 -14.95 -8.05 2.62
N LYS A 65 -16.18 -8.50 2.40
CA LYS A 65 -17.03 -9.13 3.42
C LYS A 65 -16.41 -10.36 4.08
N ILE A 66 -15.49 -11.02 3.39
CA ILE A 66 -14.79 -12.19 3.94
C ILE A 66 -14.02 -11.84 5.22
N PHE A 67 -13.48 -10.62 5.31
CA PHE A 67 -12.75 -10.18 6.49
C PHE A 67 -13.65 -9.87 7.69
N ASP A 68 -14.92 -9.53 7.48
CA ASP A 68 -15.89 -9.27 8.57
C ASP A 68 -16.07 -10.50 9.45
N ARG A 69 -15.93 -11.68 8.88
CA ARG A 69 -16.10 -12.96 9.59
C ARG A 69 -14.88 -13.34 10.43
N TYR A 70 -13.67 -12.95 10.01
CA TYR A 70 -12.42 -13.44 10.61
C TYR A 70 -11.71 -12.42 11.47
N PHE A 71 -11.96 -11.12 11.27
CA PHE A 71 -11.21 -10.05 11.94
C PHE A 71 -12.12 -9.02 12.59
N TYR A 72 -12.12 -9.00 13.92
CA TYR A 72 -12.81 -7.97 14.71
C TYR A 72 -12.02 -6.67 14.80
N SER A 73 -10.68 -6.74 14.73
CA SER A 73 -9.82 -5.55 14.79
C SER A 73 -9.62 -4.94 13.41
N ALA A 74 -9.94 -3.65 13.28
CA ALA A 74 -9.73 -2.89 12.05
C ALA A 74 -8.25 -2.86 11.61
N VAL A 75 -7.33 -2.76 12.57
CA VAL A 75 -5.89 -2.76 12.28
C VAL A 75 -5.43 -4.13 11.79
N LEU A 76 -5.84 -5.23 12.47
CA LEU A 76 -5.46 -6.58 12.06
C LEU A 76 -5.99 -6.92 10.66
N ARG A 77 -7.19 -6.47 10.36
CA ARG A 77 -7.79 -6.56 9.02
C ARG A 77 -6.94 -5.83 7.98
N GLY A 78 -6.46 -4.62 8.32
CA GLY A 78 -5.56 -3.83 7.46
C GLY A 78 -4.22 -4.53 7.23
N VAL A 79 -3.60 -5.04 8.28
CA VAL A 79 -2.35 -5.83 8.21
C VAL A 79 -2.52 -7.02 7.27
N THR A 80 -3.60 -7.80 7.43
CA THR A 80 -3.84 -8.98 6.61
C THR A 80 -4.12 -8.63 5.16
N ALA A 81 -4.92 -7.60 4.90
CA ALA A 81 -5.17 -7.12 3.53
C ALA A 81 -3.88 -6.65 2.86
N GLY A 82 -3.05 -5.87 3.57
CA GLY A 82 -1.76 -5.40 3.08
C GLY A 82 -0.79 -6.54 2.80
N PHE A 83 -0.69 -7.51 3.69
CA PHE A 83 0.14 -8.69 3.50
C PHE A 83 -0.26 -9.47 2.23
N ILE A 84 -1.55 -9.75 2.05
CA ILE A 84 -2.04 -10.47 0.86
C ILE A 84 -1.73 -9.70 -0.43
N ILE A 85 -2.01 -8.39 -0.46
CA ILE A 85 -1.71 -7.56 -1.63
C ILE A 85 -0.22 -7.49 -1.89
N GLY A 86 0.62 -7.37 -0.85
CA GLY A 86 2.08 -7.37 -0.97
C GLY A 86 2.62 -8.64 -1.61
N VAL A 87 2.14 -9.81 -1.17
CA VAL A 87 2.52 -11.10 -1.76
C VAL A 87 2.09 -11.20 -3.23
N ILE A 88 0.87 -10.78 -3.56
CA ILE A 88 0.35 -10.83 -4.94
C ILE A 88 1.17 -9.89 -5.85
N LEU A 89 1.41 -8.65 -5.41
CA LEU A 89 2.19 -7.68 -6.19
C LEU A 89 3.63 -8.17 -6.40
N PHE A 90 4.27 -8.68 -5.34
CA PHE A 90 5.60 -9.27 -5.48
C PHE A 90 5.61 -10.42 -6.50
N ALA A 91 4.65 -11.34 -6.44
CA ALA A 91 4.57 -12.43 -7.39
C ALA A 91 4.45 -11.93 -8.85
N ILE A 92 3.61 -10.91 -9.09
CA ILE A 92 3.46 -10.30 -10.41
C ILE A 92 4.78 -9.66 -10.86
N ILE A 93 5.42 -8.86 -10.01
CA ILE A 93 6.67 -8.15 -10.30
C ILE A 93 7.81 -9.17 -10.55
N ALA A 94 7.90 -10.23 -9.73
CA ALA A 94 8.91 -11.27 -9.88
C ALA A 94 8.76 -12.01 -11.21
N VAL A 95 7.53 -12.39 -11.59
CA VAL A 95 7.28 -13.05 -12.88
C VAL A 95 7.66 -12.14 -14.05
N LEU A 96 7.26 -10.86 -14.02
CA LEU A 96 7.62 -9.91 -15.05
C LEU A 96 9.14 -9.65 -15.07
N GLY A 97 9.75 -9.44 -13.89
CA GLY A 97 11.18 -9.19 -13.76
C GLY A 97 12.02 -10.35 -14.30
N ILE A 98 11.73 -11.60 -13.93
CA ILE A 98 12.42 -12.80 -14.42
C ILE A 98 12.25 -12.95 -15.93
N SER A 99 11.09 -12.58 -16.47
CA SER A 99 10.83 -12.67 -17.92
C SER A 99 11.68 -11.70 -18.75
N PHE A 100 12.11 -10.58 -18.16
CA PHE A 100 12.86 -9.53 -18.88
C PHE A 100 14.35 -9.46 -18.50
N THR A 101 14.78 -10.07 -17.39
CA THR A 101 16.16 -10.02 -16.91
C THR A 101 16.82 -11.39 -16.98
N LYS A 102 18.05 -11.44 -17.53
CA LYS A 102 18.82 -12.69 -17.66
C LYS A 102 19.55 -13.11 -16.38
N HIS A 103 19.71 -12.22 -15.41
CA HIS A 103 20.43 -12.47 -14.17
C HIS A 103 19.62 -11.93 -12.98
N VAL A 104 19.08 -12.83 -12.18
CA VAL A 104 18.37 -12.50 -10.94
C VAL A 104 19.20 -13.00 -9.75
N ASN A 105 19.58 -12.09 -8.86
CA ASN A 105 20.22 -12.46 -7.61
C ASN A 105 19.15 -12.78 -6.57
N THR A 106 19.16 -14.00 -6.05
CA THR A 106 18.17 -14.50 -5.07
C THR A 106 18.10 -13.64 -3.81
N THR A 107 19.24 -13.10 -3.34
CA THR A 107 19.28 -12.27 -2.13
C THR A 107 18.53 -10.95 -2.34
N TYR A 108 18.73 -10.29 -3.47
CA TYR A 108 18.00 -9.06 -3.80
C TYR A 108 16.51 -9.33 -4.02
N LEU A 109 16.18 -10.45 -4.66
CA LEU A 109 14.80 -10.85 -4.86
C LEU A 109 14.06 -11.07 -3.53
N LEU A 110 14.72 -11.70 -2.54
CA LEU A 110 14.16 -11.88 -1.20
C LEU A 110 14.01 -10.55 -0.45
N ALA A 111 14.99 -9.66 -0.57
CA ALA A 111 14.90 -8.33 0.04
C ALA A 111 13.73 -7.52 -0.54
N ASP A 112 13.55 -7.54 -1.85
CA ASP A 112 12.43 -6.89 -2.53
C ASP A 112 11.08 -7.51 -2.15
N CYS A 113 11.03 -8.84 -1.97
CA CYS A 113 9.84 -9.53 -1.49
C CYS A 113 9.42 -9.02 -0.11
N LEU A 114 10.35 -9.03 0.83
CA LEU A 114 10.09 -8.60 2.20
C LEU A 114 9.70 -7.12 2.24
N TRP A 115 10.37 -6.30 1.45
CA TRP A 115 10.06 -4.88 1.36
C TRP A 115 8.67 -4.63 0.79
N GLN A 116 8.33 -5.27 -0.33
CA GLN A 116 7.02 -5.13 -0.98
C GLN A 116 5.88 -5.52 -0.03
N ILE A 117 6.06 -6.62 0.73
CA ILE A 117 5.08 -7.06 1.73
C ILE A 117 4.99 -6.02 2.86
N ALA A 118 6.11 -5.54 3.39
CA ALA A 118 6.13 -4.55 4.47
C ALA A 118 5.45 -3.25 4.04
N GLU A 119 5.76 -2.75 2.87
CA GLU A 119 5.19 -1.52 2.31
C GLU A 119 3.66 -1.59 2.17
N GLN A 120 3.13 -2.68 1.59
CA GLN A 120 1.69 -2.86 1.47
C GLN A 120 1.01 -3.09 2.82
N THR A 121 1.69 -3.74 3.76
CA THR A 121 1.20 -3.91 5.13
C THR A 121 1.09 -2.57 5.84
N ILE A 122 2.07 -1.68 5.70
CA ILE A 122 2.01 -0.30 6.22
C ILE A 122 0.80 0.43 5.64
N GLY A 123 0.58 0.35 4.33
CA GLY A 123 -0.60 0.93 3.69
C GLY A 123 -1.92 0.41 4.26
N GLY A 124 -2.01 -0.89 4.50
CA GLY A 124 -3.17 -1.54 5.12
C GLY A 124 -3.41 -1.10 6.56
N VAL A 125 -2.34 -0.95 7.34
CA VAL A 125 -2.40 -0.42 8.72
C VAL A 125 -2.98 1.00 8.72
N VAL A 126 -2.54 1.87 7.80
CA VAL A 126 -3.07 3.24 7.68
C VAL A 126 -4.56 3.24 7.37
N ILE A 127 -5.03 2.35 6.49
CA ILE A 127 -6.47 2.21 6.22
C ILE A 127 -7.21 1.75 7.48
N GLY A 128 -6.68 0.78 8.22
CA GLY A 128 -7.25 0.29 9.47
C GLY A 128 -7.36 1.38 10.53
N PHE A 129 -6.31 2.16 10.75
CA PHE A 129 -6.32 3.30 11.65
C PHE A 129 -7.30 4.39 11.19
N GLY A 130 -7.33 4.72 9.91
CA GLY A 130 -8.28 5.69 9.38
C GLY A 130 -9.73 5.29 9.65
N LYS A 131 -10.05 4.00 9.61
CA LYS A 131 -11.37 3.49 9.99
C LYS A 131 -11.66 3.67 11.48
N LEU A 132 -10.70 3.43 12.37
CA LEU A 132 -10.88 3.59 13.82
C LEU A 132 -11.08 5.05 14.20
N PHE A 133 -10.12 5.92 13.87
CA PHE A 133 -10.14 7.32 14.30
C PHE A 133 -11.32 8.11 13.73
N LEU A 134 -11.72 7.84 12.48
CA LEU A 134 -12.86 8.52 11.88
C LEU A 134 -14.22 7.99 12.38
N PHE A 135 -14.25 6.86 13.10
CA PHE A 135 -15.45 6.38 13.80
C PHE A 135 -15.64 7.07 15.16
N GLU A 136 -14.55 7.24 15.93
CA GLU A 136 -14.60 7.86 17.25
C GLU A 136 -15.08 9.31 17.21
N VAL A 137 -14.54 10.10 16.28
CA VAL A 137 -14.92 11.53 16.13
C VAL A 137 -16.41 11.72 15.84
N ARG A 138 -17.11 10.75 15.26
CA ARG A 138 -18.54 10.88 14.99
C ARG A 138 -19.42 10.51 16.18
N SER A 139 -18.97 9.58 17.02
CA SER A 139 -19.75 9.23 18.23
C SER A 139 -19.79 10.38 19.22
N GLU A 140 -18.71 11.15 19.34
CA GLU A 140 -18.68 12.34 20.21
C GLU A 140 -19.55 13.50 19.67
N ALA A 141 -19.63 13.67 18.35
CA ALA A 141 -20.46 14.70 17.74
C ALA A 141 -21.97 14.41 17.84
N ASP A 142 -22.38 13.14 17.84
CA ASP A 142 -23.79 12.74 17.97
C ASP A 142 -24.30 12.75 19.42
N TYR A 143 -23.42 12.85 20.44
CA TYR A 143 -23.80 12.92 21.87
C TYR A 143 -23.70 14.34 22.44
N GLY A 144 -23.40 15.36 21.63
CA GLY A 144 -23.21 16.76 22.05
C GLY A 144 -24.41 17.70 21.81
N ASP A 145 -25.59 17.19 21.40
CA ASP A 145 -26.83 17.97 21.20
C ASP A 145 -27.89 17.63 22.27
#